data_afe5bb7213fc5829fd490588120e1138
#
_entry.id   afe5bb7213fc5829fd490588120e1138
#
_cell.length_a   1.000
_cell.length_b   1.000
_cell.length_c   1.000
_cell.angle_alpha   90.00
_cell.angle_beta   90.00
_cell.angle_gamma   90.00
#
_symmetry.space_group_name_H-M   'P 1'
#
loop_
_entity.id
_entity.type
_entity.pdbx_description
1 polymer ?
#
loop_
_entity_poly.entity_id
_entity_poly.type
_entity_poly.pdbx_seq_one_letter_code
_entity_poly.pdbx_strand_id
1 'polypeptide(L)'
;MKIGVLVGSLRKESYARKIALNAIDMFPEDFEGQIIEIGNLPLYNADLEANPPQEYIDFRNTIQSCDAILFVTSENNRTIPACLKNAVDVGSKPTPSWTGLPAGIMSPSVGRMGGYSAHKNLRLALSYFEMPITGQPEVFLGQSPTLFDGDKLVPDTAAFVQRYIDTFEKLVRKNVQS
;
A
#
# COMPACT_ATOMS: atom_id res chain seq x y z
N MET A 1 -13.82 -7.38 -7.34
CA MET A 1 -13.02 -6.14 -7.44
C MET A 1 -11.56 -6.46 -7.23
N LYS A 2 -10.67 -5.89 -8.04
CA LYS A 2 -9.24 -6.17 -8.01
C LYS A 2 -8.50 -5.16 -7.15
N ILE A 3 -7.86 -5.62 -6.08
CA ILE A 3 -7.17 -4.77 -5.11
C ILE A 3 -5.66 -4.98 -5.24
N GLY A 4 -4.96 -3.94 -5.71
CA GLY A 4 -3.50 -3.92 -5.72
C GLY A 4 -2.96 -3.67 -4.32
N VAL A 5 -2.01 -4.49 -3.86
CA VAL A 5 -1.38 -4.32 -2.55
C VAL A 5 0.10 -4.02 -2.72
N LEU A 6 0.52 -2.81 -2.35
CA LEU A 6 1.92 -2.40 -2.42
C LEU A 6 2.57 -2.48 -1.04
N VAL A 7 3.67 -3.22 -0.97
CA VAL A 7 4.44 -3.41 0.27
C VAL A 7 5.70 -2.55 0.25
N GLY A 8 5.77 -1.54 1.12
CA GLY A 8 6.92 -0.65 1.26
C GLY A 8 8.07 -1.31 2.02
N SER A 9 8.52 -2.47 1.58
CA SER A 9 9.67 -3.18 2.16
C SER A 9 10.15 -4.29 1.22
N LEU A 10 11.45 -4.34 0.97
CA LEU A 10 12.08 -5.41 0.19
C LEU A 10 12.74 -6.49 1.06
N ARG A 11 12.58 -6.41 2.38
CA ARG A 11 13.14 -7.42 3.30
C ARG A 11 12.42 -8.76 3.10
N LYS A 12 13.20 -9.86 3.10
CA LYS A 12 12.66 -11.23 3.06
C LYS A 12 11.68 -11.47 4.23
N GLU A 13 12.10 -11.14 5.45
CA GLU A 13 11.28 -11.22 6.67
C GLU A 13 10.63 -9.86 6.97
N SER A 14 9.74 -9.42 6.09
CA SER A 14 9.08 -8.12 6.20
C SER A 14 7.79 -8.19 7.01
N TYR A 15 7.71 -7.46 8.12
CA TYR A 15 6.45 -7.29 8.86
C TYR A 15 5.37 -6.63 8.01
N ALA A 16 5.74 -5.68 7.14
CA ALA A 16 4.80 -5.07 6.22
C ALA A 16 4.19 -6.11 5.26
N ARG A 17 5.01 -7.05 4.75
CA ARG A 17 4.52 -8.13 3.89
C ARG A 17 3.62 -9.10 4.67
N LYS A 18 3.97 -9.46 5.90
CA LYS A 18 3.12 -10.32 6.74
C LYS A 18 1.77 -9.66 7.01
N ILE A 19 1.73 -8.36 7.32
CA ILE A 19 0.49 -7.61 7.50
C ILE A 19 -0.32 -7.56 6.21
N ALA A 20 0.33 -7.30 5.07
CA ALA A 20 -0.34 -7.28 3.77
C ALA A 20 -1.03 -8.62 3.45
N LEU A 21 -0.36 -9.75 3.69
CA LEU A 21 -0.94 -11.07 3.49
C LEU A 21 -2.13 -11.34 4.41
N ASN A 22 -2.01 -11.00 5.70
CA ASN A 22 -3.14 -11.11 6.64
C ASN A 22 -4.31 -10.19 6.23
N ALA A 23 -4.03 -9.00 5.74
CA ALA A 23 -5.07 -8.08 5.26
C ALA A 23 -5.80 -8.63 4.01
N ILE A 24 -5.08 -9.27 3.09
CA ILE A 24 -5.68 -9.93 1.91
C ILE A 24 -6.61 -11.06 2.36
N ASP A 25 -6.20 -11.86 3.35
CA ASP A 25 -7.04 -12.93 3.91
C ASP A 25 -8.33 -12.40 4.59
N MET A 26 -8.37 -11.11 4.91
CA MET A 26 -9.52 -10.45 5.54
C MET A 26 -10.43 -9.72 4.55
N PHE A 27 -10.10 -9.71 3.27
CA PHE A 27 -10.94 -9.08 2.25
C PHE A 27 -12.28 -9.80 2.10
N PRO A 28 -13.35 -9.08 1.72
CA PRO A 28 -14.61 -9.71 1.37
C PRO A 28 -14.44 -10.64 0.14
N GLU A 29 -15.33 -11.60 0.00
CA GLU A 29 -15.24 -12.68 -1.00
C GLU A 29 -15.10 -12.18 -2.45
N ASP A 30 -15.69 -11.03 -2.76
CA ASP A 30 -15.64 -10.40 -4.08
C ASP A 30 -14.42 -9.48 -4.31
N PHE A 31 -13.50 -9.36 -3.31
CA PHE A 31 -12.23 -8.64 -3.45
C PHE A 31 -11.09 -9.61 -3.72
N GLU A 32 -10.44 -9.44 -4.85
CA GLU A 32 -9.24 -10.20 -5.22
C GLU A 32 -7.99 -9.36 -4.91
N GLY A 33 -7.27 -9.71 -3.83
CA GLY A 33 -6.04 -9.03 -3.41
C GLY A 33 -4.81 -9.60 -4.10
N GLN A 34 -3.99 -8.74 -4.72
CA GLN A 34 -2.74 -9.12 -5.36
C GLN A 34 -1.59 -8.23 -4.87
N ILE A 35 -0.51 -8.83 -4.32
CA ILE A 35 0.72 -8.07 -4.05
C ILE A 35 1.37 -7.69 -5.38
N ILE A 36 1.61 -6.39 -5.54
CA ILE A 36 2.33 -5.84 -6.70
C ILE A 36 3.79 -5.64 -6.30
N GLU A 37 4.68 -6.40 -6.90
CA GLU A 37 6.10 -6.33 -6.60
C GLU A 37 6.71 -5.03 -7.14
N ILE A 38 7.52 -4.36 -6.30
CA ILE A 38 8.13 -3.07 -6.60
C ILE A 38 9.66 -3.11 -6.55
N GLY A 39 10.23 -4.27 -6.18
CA GLY A 39 11.69 -4.42 -5.99
C GLY A 39 12.48 -4.46 -7.29
N ASN A 40 11.86 -4.74 -8.41
CA ASN A 40 12.45 -4.82 -9.74
C ASN A 40 12.36 -3.50 -10.52
N LEU A 41 11.69 -2.48 -10.00
CA LEU A 41 11.55 -1.21 -10.70
C LEU A 41 12.89 -0.45 -10.72
N PRO A 42 13.46 -0.16 -11.92
CA PRO A 42 14.58 0.75 -12.03
C PRO A 42 14.28 2.09 -11.34
N LEU A 43 15.31 2.75 -10.82
CA LEU A 43 15.12 4.06 -10.21
C LEU A 43 14.55 5.04 -11.24
N TYR A 44 13.46 5.71 -10.86
CA TYR A 44 12.78 6.65 -11.74
C TYR A 44 13.72 7.76 -12.21
N ASN A 45 13.73 7.97 -13.51
CA ASN A 45 14.40 9.07 -14.17
C ASN A 45 13.52 9.54 -15.35
N ALA A 46 13.27 10.84 -15.43
CA ALA A 46 12.43 11.42 -16.47
C ALA A 46 12.97 11.19 -17.90
N ASP A 47 14.30 11.04 -18.06
CA ASP A 47 14.91 10.78 -19.37
C ASP A 47 14.49 9.41 -19.93
N LEU A 48 14.09 8.46 -19.06
CA LEU A 48 13.63 7.14 -19.49
C LEU A 48 12.22 7.17 -20.09
N GLU A 49 11.45 8.26 -19.92
CA GLU A 49 10.09 8.33 -20.46
C GLU A 49 10.01 8.34 -21.98
N ALA A 50 11.08 8.72 -22.65
CA ALA A 50 11.15 8.66 -24.13
C ALA A 50 11.18 7.18 -24.64
N ASN A 51 11.72 6.26 -23.83
CA ASN A 51 11.75 4.82 -24.11
C ASN A 51 11.72 4.07 -22.75
N PRO A 52 10.56 3.96 -22.12
CA PRO A 52 10.45 3.48 -20.75
C PRO A 52 10.84 1.99 -20.65
N PRO A 53 11.52 1.59 -19.56
CA PRO A 53 11.76 0.19 -19.24
C PRO A 53 10.47 -0.62 -19.21
N GLN A 54 10.53 -1.89 -19.59
CA GLN A 54 9.34 -2.76 -19.60
C GLN A 54 8.71 -2.87 -18.21
N GLU A 55 9.53 -2.86 -17.16
CA GLU A 55 9.08 -2.88 -15.76
C GLU A 55 8.18 -1.68 -15.41
N TYR A 56 8.45 -0.49 -15.98
CA TYR A 56 7.57 0.67 -15.79
C TYR A 56 6.22 0.46 -16.49
N ILE A 57 6.24 -0.04 -17.71
CA ILE A 57 5.04 -0.29 -18.52
C ILE A 57 4.17 -1.33 -17.80
N ASP A 58 4.75 -2.45 -17.40
CA ASP A 58 4.04 -3.54 -16.72
C ASP A 58 3.46 -3.10 -15.38
N PHE A 59 4.24 -2.34 -14.61
CA PHE A 59 3.79 -1.79 -13.32
C PHE A 59 2.60 -0.83 -13.50
N ARG A 60 2.70 0.13 -14.42
CA ARG A 60 1.63 1.09 -14.71
C ARG A 60 0.35 0.39 -15.18
N ASN A 61 0.47 -0.57 -16.07
CA ASN A 61 -0.67 -1.37 -16.55
C ASN A 61 -1.32 -2.16 -15.40
N THR A 62 -0.49 -2.71 -14.50
CA THR A 62 -0.99 -3.43 -13.33
C THR A 62 -1.78 -2.50 -12.41
N ILE A 63 -1.25 -1.31 -12.08
CA ILE A 63 -1.98 -0.33 -11.27
C ILE A 63 -3.29 0.09 -11.93
N GLN A 64 -3.28 0.39 -13.22
CA GLN A 64 -4.48 0.79 -13.99
C GLN A 64 -5.53 -0.32 -14.07
N SER A 65 -5.15 -1.57 -13.92
CA SER A 65 -6.08 -2.70 -13.89
C SER A 65 -6.74 -2.93 -12.52
N CYS A 66 -6.33 -2.18 -11.49
CA CYS A 66 -6.89 -2.30 -10.14
C CYS A 66 -8.07 -1.35 -9.93
N ASP A 67 -9.04 -1.80 -9.13
CA ASP A 67 -10.16 -0.98 -8.67
C ASP A 67 -9.79 -0.11 -7.45
N ALA A 68 -8.78 -0.54 -6.69
CA ALA A 68 -8.26 0.17 -5.52
C ALA A 68 -6.86 -0.29 -5.15
N ILE A 69 -6.18 0.49 -4.29
CA ILE A 69 -4.83 0.19 -3.81
C ILE A 69 -4.77 0.17 -2.29
N LEU A 70 -4.18 -0.89 -1.73
CA LEU A 70 -3.82 -0.95 -0.32
C LEU A 70 -2.29 -0.81 -0.18
N PHE A 71 -1.85 0.25 0.47
CA PHE A 71 -0.44 0.45 0.79
C PHE A 71 -0.14 -0.07 2.20
N VAL A 72 0.89 -0.89 2.33
CA VAL A 72 1.43 -1.34 3.62
C VAL A 72 2.89 -0.93 3.70
N THR A 73 3.17 0.20 4.35
CA THR A 73 4.49 0.83 4.33
C THR A 73 5.26 0.64 5.63
N SER A 74 6.50 0.19 5.55
CA SER A 74 7.45 0.36 6.66
C SER A 74 7.92 1.83 6.75
N GLU A 75 8.63 2.15 7.82
CA GLU A 75 9.22 3.48 8.02
C GLU A 75 10.75 3.40 7.98
N ASN A 76 11.37 4.20 7.13
CA ASN A 76 12.81 4.40 7.07
C ASN A 76 13.10 5.89 7.30
N ASN A 77 13.89 6.20 8.33
CA ASN A 77 14.33 7.58 8.60
C ASN A 77 13.18 8.61 8.59
N ARG A 78 12.08 8.30 9.27
CA ARG A 78 10.90 9.15 9.41
C ARG A 78 10.09 9.36 8.12
N THR A 79 10.29 8.54 7.10
CA THR A 79 9.53 8.62 5.84
C THR A 79 9.30 7.25 5.24
N ILE A 80 8.68 7.21 4.04
CA ILE A 80 8.47 5.98 3.29
C ILE A 80 9.79 5.43 2.77
N PRO A 81 9.93 4.10 2.60
CA PRO A 81 11.11 3.49 1.99
C PRO A 81 11.33 3.95 0.56
N ALA A 82 12.59 4.02 0.14
CA ALA A 82 12.98 4.44 -1.21
C ALA A 82 12.27 3.62 -2.31
N CYS A 83 12.12 2.30 -2.12
CA CYS A 83 11.43 1.44 -3.09
C CYS A 83 9.95 1.85 -3.29
N LEU A 84 9.26 2.23 -2.21
CA LEU A 84 7.87 2.67 -2.31
C LEU A 84 7.78 4.06 -2.95
N LYS A 85 8.67 4.98 -2.57
CA LYS A 85 8.70 6.30 -3.21
C LYS A 85 8.99 6.18 -4.71
N ASN A 86 9.93 5.31 -5.09
CA ASN A 86 10.20 5.00 -6.49
C ASN A 86 8.97 4.48 -7.24
N ALA A 87 8.23 3.54 -6.64
CA ALA A 87 7.00 3.02 -7.24
C ALA A 87 5.94 4.13 -7.44
N VAL A 88 5.80 5.04 -6.46
CA VAL A 88 4.89 6.20 -6.58
C VAL A 88 5.31 7.09 -7.75
N ASP A 89 6.61 7.36 -7.89
CA ASP A 89 7.13 8.20 -8.99
C ASP A 89 6.97 7.53 -10.35
N VAL A 90 7.30 6.24 -10.48
CA VAL A 90 7.09 5.48 -11.72
C VAL A 90 5.63 5.50 -12.16
N GLY A 91 4.70 5.27 -11.22
CA GLY A 91 3.26 5.28 -11.52
C GLY A 91 2.68 6.68 -11.75
N SER A 92 3.45 7.76 -11.53
CA SER A 92 3.00 9.14 -11.73
C SER A 92 3.15 9.65 -13.16
N LYS A 93 3.85 8.93 -14.04
CA LYS A 93 4.22 9.38 -15.39
C LYS A 93 3.94 8.29 -16.44
N PRO A 94 3.78 8.66 -17.73
CA PRO A 94 3.55 10.02 -18.24
C PRO A 94 2.20 10.59 -17.80
N THR A 95 1.20 9.73 -17.61
CA THR A 95 -0.10 10.04 -17.03
C THR A 95 -0.23 9.30 -15.70
N PRO A 96 -0.62 9.97 -14.62
CA PRO A 96 -0.68 9.33 -13.30
C PRO A 96 -1.64 8.13 -13.28
N SER A 97 -1.10 6.92 -13.06
CA SER A 97 -1.90 5.69 -12.90
C SER A 97 -2.70 5.66 -11.59
N TRP A 98 -2.38 6.54 -10.66
CA TRP A 98 -2.99 6.64 -9.33
C TRP A 98 -4.29 7.43 -9.28
N THR A 99 -4.51 8.32 -10.26
CA THR A 99 -5.58 9.32 -10.21
C THR A 99 -6.95 8.69 -9.97
N GLY A 100 -7.60 9.14 -8.91
CA GLY A 100 -8.97 8.71 -8.56
C GLY A 100 -9.08 7.32 -7.94
N LEU A 101 -8.02 6.50 -7.91
CA LEU A 101 -8.08 5.17 -7.30
C LEU A 101 -8.28 5.29 -5.77
N PRO A 102 -9.29 4.63 -5.21
CA PRO A 102 -9.44 4.53 -3.76
C PRO A 102 -8.22 3.88 -3.12
N ALA A 103 -7.77 4.43 -2.00
CA ALA A 103 -6.57 3.92 -1.32
C ALA A 103 -6.77 3.70 0.17
N GLY A 104 -6.15 2.62 0.65
CA GLY A 104 -5.93 2.34 2.06
C GLY A 104 -4.44 2.46 2.41
N ILE A 105 -4.12 2.85 3.66
CA ILE A 105 -2.74 2.91 4.15
C ILE A 105 -2.66 2.25 5.52
N MET A 106 -1.74 1.32 5.68
CA MET A 106 -1.32 0.74 6.95
C MET A 106 0.18 0.89 7.11
N SER A 107 0.64 1.10 8.34
CA SER A 107 2.08 1.20 8.61
C SER A 107 2.49 0.39 9.82
N PRO A 108 3.32 -0.66 9.66
CA PRO A 108 4.00 -1.34 10.75
C PRO A 108 5.39 -0.75 11.03
N SER A 109 5.81 -0.84 12.29
CA SER A 109 7.17 -0.54 12.72
C SER A 109 7.56 -1.34 13.95
N VAL A 110 8.84 -1.67 14.09
CA VAL A 110 9.37 -2.25 15.32
C VAL A 110 9.31 -1.28 16.50
N GLY A 111 9.32 0.02 16.22
CA GLY A 111 9.15 1.08 17.22
C GLY A 111 7.67 1.25 17.63
N ARG A 112 7.46 1.92 18.77
CA ARG A 112 6.12 2.13 19.34
C ARG A 112 5.19 2.97 18.45
N MET A 113 5.76 3.89 17.66
CA MET A 113 4.98 4.84 16.84
C MET A 113 4.32 4.18 15.60
N GLY A 114 4.59 2.90 15.34
CA GLY A 114 3.90 2.14 14.29
C GLY A 114 4.06 2.71 12.88
N GLY A 115 5.15 3.41 12.57
CA GLY A 115 5.36 3.98 11.25
C GLY A 115 4.53 5.25 10.97
N TYR A 116 4.14 5.98 12.02
CA TYR A 116 3.33 7.20 11.92
C TYR A 116 3.85 8.19 10.87
N SER A 117 5.17 8.48 10.91
CA SER A 117 5.74 9.46 9.98
C SER A 117 5.67 9.00 8.53
N ALA A 118 5.99 7.72 8.26
CA ALA A 118 5.88 7.17 6.91
C ALA A 118 4.43 7.18 6.40
N HIS A 119 3.47 6.80 7.25
CA HIS A 119 2.05 6.85 6.91
C HIS A 119 1.61 8.27 6.52
N LYS A 120 1.99 9.29 7.32
CA LYS A 120 1.63 10.69 7.03
C LYS A 120 2.33 11.22 5.77
N ASN A 121 3.60 10.88 5.57
CA ASN A 121 4.33 11.26 4.36
C ASN A 121 3.75 10.58 3.10
N LEU A 122 3.35 9.31 3.20
CA LEU A 122 2.67 8.64 2.09
C LEU A 122 1.34 9.32 1.75
N ARG A 123 0.52 9.60 2.76
CA ARG A 123 -0.75 10.33 2.57
C ARG A 123 -0.54 11.69 1.88
N LEU A 124 0.51 12.42 2.29
CA LEU A 124 0.87 13.69 1.65
C LEU A 124 1.27 13.49 0.17
N ALA A 125 2.10 12.49 -0.13
CA ALA A 125 2.51 12.19 -1.51
C ALA A 125 1.31 11.80 -2.40
N LEU A 126 0.41 10.96 -1.87
CA LEU A 126 -0.76 10.49 -2.61
C LEU A 126 -1.84 11.57 -2.80
N SER A 127 -1.86 12.61 -1.96
CA SER A 127 -2.82 13.72 -2.11
C SER A 127 -2.66 14.47 -3.45
N TYR A 128 -1.50 14.37 -4.08
CA TYR A 128 -1.25 14.94 -5.41
C TYR A 128 -2.11 14.30 -6.51
N PHE A 129 -2.55 13.05 -6.32
CA PHE A 129 -3.22 12.26 -7.36
C PHE A 129 -4.75 12.22 -7.21
N GLU A 130 -5.32 13.02 -6.33
CA GLU A 130 -6.77 13.03 -6.06
C GLU A 130 -7.33 11.65 -5.66
N MET A 131 -6.50 10.82 -5.01
CA MET A 131 -6.91 9.52 -4.51
C MET A 131 -7.86 9.69 -3.30
N PRO A 132 -9.06 9.12 -3.30
CA PRO A 132 -9.85 8.97 -2.09
C PRO A 132 -9.12 8.06 -1.11
N ILE A 133 -8.71 8.55 0.06
CA ILE A 133 -7.94 7.77 1.03
C ILE A 133 -8.75 7.55 2.29
N THR A 134 -8.75 6.31 2.85
CA THR A 134 -9.40 5.99 4.12
C THR A 134 -9.03 7.01 5.20
N GLY A 135 -10.03 7.51 5.94
CA GLY A 135 -9.85 8.43 7.06
C GLY A 135 -9.53 7.68 8.36
N GLN A 136 -10.56 7.42 9.16
CA GLN A 136 -10.46 6.67 10.41
C GLN A 136 -11.03 5.26 10.25
N PRO A 137 -10.45 4.28 10.98
CA PRO A 137 -9.27 4.37 11.83
C PRO A 137 -7.99 4.54 11.01
N GLU A 138 -7.00 5.29 11.52
CA GLU A 138 -5.65 5.24 10.96
C GLU A 138 -4.90 4.04 11.56
N VAL A 139 -4.11 3.33 10.75
CA VAL A 139 -3.46 2.08 11.17
C VAL A 139 -1.97 2.27 11.35
N PHE A 140 -1.55 2.42 12.61
CA PHE A 140 -0.16 2.49 13.05
C PHE A 140 0.14 1.28 13.93
N LEU A 141 0.85 0.28 13.38
CA LEU A 141 1.10 -0.99 14.04
C LEU A 141 2.51 -1.00 14.65
N GLY A 142 2.61 -0.47 15.87
CA GLY A 142 3.86 -0.44 16.63
C GLY A 142 4.25 -1.81 17.17
N GLN A 143 5.53 -1.94 17.57
CA GLN A 143 6.06 -3.17 18.16
C GLN A 143 5.81 -4.42 17.30
N SER A 144 6.00 -4.30 15.99
CA SER A 144 5.63 -5.33 14.99
C SER A 144 6.03 -6.76 15.35
N PRO A 145 7.16 -7.05 16.05
CA PRO A 145 7.47 -8.42 16.48
C PRO A 145 6.42 -9.07 17.39
N THR A 146 5.62 -8.28 18.12
CA THR A 146 4.62 -8.78 19.08
C THR A 146 3.22 -8.94 18.49
N LEU A 147 3.04 -8.58 17.23
CA LEU A 147 1.73 -8.56 16.57
C LEU A 147 1.33 -9.91 15.99
N PHE A 148 2.23 -10.89 16.02
CA PHE A 148 2.04 -12.17 15.35
C PHE A 148 2.21 -13.37 16.29
N ASP A 149 1.41 -14.39 16.04
CA ASP A 149 1.64 -15.77 16.45
C ASP A 149 1.92 -16.56 15.16
N GLY A 150 3.18 -16.95 14.97
CA GLY A 150 3.66 -17.45 13.67
C GLY A 150 3.52 -16.41 12.56
N ASP A 151 2.70 -16.72 11.55
CA ASP A 151 2.40 -15.80 10.43
C ASP A 151 1.04 -15.12 10.53
N LYS A 152 0.25 -15.44 11.55
CA LYS A 152 -1.09 -14.85 11.77
C LYS A 152 -1.02 -13.72 12.79
N LEU A 153 -1.83 -12.71 12.59
CA LEU A 153 -2.00 -11.63 13.56
C LEU A 153 -2.64 -12.16 14.86
N VAL A 154 -2.15 -11.66 16.01
CA VAL A 154 -2.80 -11.93 17.30
C VAL A 154 -4.23 -11.35 17.32
N PRO A 155 -5.16 -11.94 18.09
CA PRO A 155 -6.61 -11.63 17.99
C PRO A 155 -6.96 -10.14 18.05
N ASP A 156 -6.39 -9.39 18.99
CA ASP A 156 -6.70 -7.95 19.13
C ASP A 156 -6.22 -7.13 17.92
N THR A 157 -5.05 -7.46 17.39
CA THR A 157 -4.51 -6.82 16.19
C THR A 157 -5.34 -7.21 14.96
N ALA A 158 -5.70 -8.48 14.83
CA ALA A 158 -6.55 -8.97 13.75
C ALA A 158 -7.92 -8.25 13.74
N ALA A 159 -8.56 -8.14 14.91
CA ALA A 159 -9.82 -7.41 15.04
C ALA A 159 -9.71 -5.93 14.68
N PHE A 160 -8.58 -5.29 15.01
CA PHE A 160 -8.33 -3.89 14.62
C PHE A 160 -8.11 -3.74 13.11
N VAL A 161 -7.30 -4.61 12.51
CA VAL A 161 -7.07 -4.62 11.06
C VAL A 161 -8.36 -4.92 10.30
N GLN A 162 -9.19 -5.88 10.77
CA GLN A 162 -10.49 -6.17 10.15
C GLN A 162 -11.39 -4.93 10.10
N ARG A 163 -11.52 -4.19 11.20
CA ARG A 163 -12.31 -2.93 11.20
C ARG A 163 -11.79 -1.91 10.19
N TYR A 164 -10.49 -1.88 9.98
CA TYR A 164 -9.91 -1.03 8.95
C TYR A 164 -10.27 -1.53 7.53
N ILE A 165 -10.16 -2.84 7.28
CA ILE A 165 -10.53 -3.44 6.00
C ILE A 165 -12.01 -3.19 5.69
N ASP A 166 -12.90 -3.30 6.68
CA ASP A 166 -14.34 -2.97 6.51
C ASP A 166 -14.55 -1.49 6.12
N THR A 167 -13.69 -0.59 6.63
CA THR A 167 -13.74 0.83 6.25
C THR A 167 -13.19 1.06 4.84
N PHE A 168 -12.11 0.38 4.50
CA PHE A 168 -11.53 0.41 3.16
C PHE A 168 -12.50 -0.15 2.12
N GLU A 169 -13.15 -1.27 2.39
CA GLU A 169 -14.20 -1.84 1.55
C GLU A 169 -15.31 -0.81 1.25
N LYS A 170 -15.83 -0.13 2.27
CA LYS A 170 -16.86 0.91 2.08
C LYS A 170 -16.38 2.04 1.18
N LEU A 171 -15.12 2.46 1.34
CA LEU A 171 -14.51 3.48 0.49
C LEU A 171 -14.43 3.00 -0.97
N VAL A 172 -13.94 1.78 -1.20
CA VAL A 172 -13.80 1.19 -2.53
C VAL A 172 -15.16 1.11 -3.21
N ARG A 173 -16.15 0.49 -2.56
CA ARG A 173 -17.51 0.32 -3.12
C ARG A 173 -18.16 1.65 -3.48
N LYS A 174 -17.96 2.68 -2.65
CA LYS A 174 -18.50 4.03 -2.92
C LYS A 174 -17.90 4.66 -4.18
N ASN A 175 -16.62 4.43 -4.47
CA ASN A 175 -15.91 5.11 -5.56
C ASN A 175 -15.88 4.33 -6.87
N VAL A 176 -16.04 3.00 -6.84
CA VAL A 176 -16.07 2.15 -8.05
C VAL A 176 -17.47 2.07 -8.65
N GLN A 177 -18.53 2.29 -7.84
CA GLN A 177 -19.93 2.28 -8.31
C GLN A 177 -20.41 3.64 -8.87
N SER A 178 -19.52 4.65 -8.87
CA SER A 178 -19.79 5.98 -9.42
C SER A 178 -19.27 6.10 -10.82
#